data_506389c6c3ba880da9866cb3f5006430
#
_entry.id   506389c6c3ba880da9866cb3f5006430
#
_cell.length_a   1.000
_cell.length_b   1.000
_cell.length_c   1.000
_cell.angle_alpha   90.00
_cell.angle_beta   90.00
_cell.angle_gamma   90.00
#
_symmetry.space_group_name_H-M   'P 1'
#
loop_
_entity.id
_entity.type
_entity.pdbx_description
1 polymer ?
#
loop_
_entity_poly.entity_id
_entity_poly.type
_entity_poly.pdbx_seq_one_letter_code
_entity_poly.pdbx_strand_id
1 'polypeptide(L)'
;MGALTAEAKAVNPSAISMVDNTYTTPLLVKPLSLGVDVVIHSMTKYINGHGDVLAGLIASNNKAYMHAAQHTVIDFGTTLSPWDAWLCMRGLRTLGARMDRIGQNAYNVAKFLSANVRVSRVYYPGLPSHPQFTVVKKLLARRVLSEDEEREGFAFSGMI
;
A
#
# COMPACT_ATOMS: atom_id res chain seq x y z
N MET A 1 -8.70 9.12 -2.39
CA MET A 1 -9.23 7.89 -3.02
C MET A 1 -10.75 7.93 -3.07
N GLY A 2 -11.48 7.92 -1.95
CA GLY A 2 -12.94 7.89 -1.96
C GLY A 2 -13.62 8.99 -2.76
N ALA A 3 -13.14 10.23 -2.70
CA ALA A 3 -13.66 11.33 -3.51
C ALA A 3 -13.53 11.04 -5.03
N LEU A 4 -12.37 10.58 -5.48
CA LEU A 4 -12.16 10.21 -6.89
C LEU A 4 -13.05 9.05 -7.31
N THR A 5 -13.25 8.05 -6.46
CA THR A 5 -14.18 6.95 -6.71
C THR A 5 -15.63 7.46 -6.84
N ALA A 6 -16.03 8.35 -5.95
CA ALA A 6 -17.36 8.95 -5.98
C ALA A 6 -17.60 9.79 -7.26
N GLU A 7 -16.62 10.60 -7.64
CA GLU A 7 -16.66 11.38 -8.89
C GLU A 7 -16.73 10.49 -10.13
N ALA A 8 -15.93 9.44 -10.21
CA ALA A 8 -15.97 8.48 -11.31
C ALA A 8 -17.33 7.80 -11.43
N LYS A 9 -17.92 7.40 -10.30
CA LYS A 9 -19.26 6.77 -10.26
C LYS A 9 -20.40 7.76 -10.52
N ALA A 10 -20.21 9.04 -10.26
CA ALA A 10 -21.18 10.06 -10.63
C ALA A 10 -21.28 10.22 -12.16
N VAL A 11 -20.17 10.04 -12.88
CA VAL A 11 -20.11 10.06 -14.34
C VAL A 11 -20.56 8.71 -14.94
N ASN A 12 -20.08 7.61 -14.36
CA ASN A 12 -20.47 6.25 -14.78
C ASN A 12 -20.74 5.39 -13.55
N PRO A 13 -22.01 5.13 -13.20
CA PRO A 13 -22.37 4.30 -12.04
C PRO A 13 -21.80 2.88 -12.07
N SER A 14 -21.45 2.36 -13.26
CA SER A 14 -20.84 1.03 -13.44
C SER A 14 -19.31 1.05 -13.29
N ALA A 15 -18.69 2.20 -13.08
CA ALA A 15 -17.26 2.31 -12.91
C ALA A 15 -16.79 1.53 -11.67
N ILE A 16 -15.72 0.74 -11.82
CA ILE A 16 -15.08 0.00 -10.74
C ILE A 16 -13.74 0.66 -10.45
N SER A 17 -13.56 1.14 -9.22
CA SER A 17 -12.28 1.67 -8.76
C SER A 17 -11.37 0.55 -8.27
N MET A 18 -10.13 0.55 -8.74
CA MET A 18 -9.13 -0.44 -8.35
C MET A 18 -7.83 0.26 -7.95
N VAL A 19 -7.23 -0.18 -6.84
CA VAL A 19 -5.98 0.38 -6.32
C VAL A 19 -4.96 -0.72 -6.07
N ASP A 20 -3.77 -0.57 -6.65
CA ASP A 20 -2.61 -1.34 -6.23
C ASP A 20 -2.05 -0.73 -4.93
N ASN A 21 -2.18 -1.47 -3.84
CA ASN A 21 -1.79 -1.06 -2.50
C ASN A 21 -0.50 -1.76 -2.01
N THR A 22 0.30 -2.28 -2.95
CA THR A 22 1.49 -3.09 -2.67
C THR A 22 2.46 -2.39 -1.73
N TYR A 23 2.82 -1.15 -2.03
CA TYR A 23 3.88 -0.44 -1.29
C TYR A 23 3.43 0.23 0.00
N THR A 24 2.15 0.45 0.18
CA THR A 24 1.62 0.95 1.44
C THR A 24 1.19 -0.15 2.38
N THR A 25 0.87 -1.32 1.85
CA THR A 25 0.31 -2.47 2.59
C THR A 25 -0.98 -2.11 3.35
N PRO A 26 -1.76 -3.08 3.86
CA PRO A 26 -2.93 -2.77 4.70
C PRO A 26 -2.57 -2.12 6.03
N LEU A 27 -1.28 -2.04 6.37
CA LEU A 27 -0.83 -1.43 7.62
C LEU A 27 -0.84 0.09 7.56
N LEU A 28 -0.47 0.66 6.42
CA LEU A 28 -0.42 2.11 6.24
C LEU A 28 -1.73 2.66 5.67
N VAL A 29 -2.27 2.03 4.62
CA VAL A 29 -3.50 2.49 3.98
C VAL A 29 -4.46 1.32 3.79
N LYS A 30 -5.76 1.54 4.03
CA LYS A 30 -6.85 0.58 3.82
C LYS A 30 -7.83 1.10 2.77
N PRO A 31 -7.57 0.93 1.45
CA PRO A 31 -8.38 1.55 0.41
C PRO A 31 -9.85 1.14 0.43
N LEU A 32 -10.18 -0.10 0.80
CA LEU A 32 -11.58 -0.54 0.91
C LEU A 32 -12.39 0.28 1.93
N SER A 33 -11.76 0.68 3.05
CA SER A 33 -12.42 1.55 4.03
C SER A 33 -12.56 3.00 3.57
N LEU A 34 -11.90 3.36 2.47
CA LEU A 34 -11.98 4.67 1.82
C LEU A 34 -12.91 4.68 0.59
N GLY A 35 -13.69 3.62 0.40
CA GLY A 35 -14.68 3.52 -0.67
C GLY A 35 -14.17 3.00 -2.01
N VAL A 36 -12.94 2.49 -2.07
CA VAL A 36 -12.41 1.79 -3.25
C VAL A 36 -13.06 0.42 -3.38
N ASP A 37 -13.41 0.00 -4.59
CA ASP A 37 -14.12 -1.27 -4.84
C ASP A 37 -13.21 -2.49 -4.75
N VAL A 38 -12.00 -2.39 -5.31
CA VAL A 38 -11.05 -3.52 -5.42
C VAL A 38 -9.65 -3.06 -5.03
N VAL A 39 -8.96 -3.88 -4.25
CA VAL A 39 -7.56 -3.69 -3.88
C VAL A 39 -6.73 -4.84 -4.42
N ILE A 40 -5.60 -4.49 -5.01
CA ILE A 40 -4.60 -5.45 -5.49
C ILE A 40 -3.32 -5.31 -4.65
N HIS A 41 -2.65 -6.41 -4.42
CA HIS A 41 -1.30 -6.45 -3.87
C HIS A 41 -0.42 -7.41 -4.65
N SER A 42 0.80 -6.99 -4.96
CA SER A 42 1.88 -7.93 -5.20
C SER A 42 2.38 -8.46 -3.85
N MET A 43 1.97 -9.69 -3.51
CA MET A 43 2.46 -10.34 -2.29
C MET A 43 3.95 -10.65 -2.35
N THR A 44 4.51 -10.75 -3.55
CA THR A 44 5.95 -10.86 -3.84
C THR A 44 6.79 -9.81 -3.11
N LYS A 45 6.22 -8.61 -2.88
CA LYS A 45 6.91 -7.47 -2.27
C LYS A 45 6.80 -7.53 -0.74
N TYR A 46 6.24 -6.52 -0.12
CA TYR A 46 6.25 -6.36 1.34
C TYR A 46 5.47 -7.42 2.11
N ILE A 47 4.34 -7.91 1.56
CA ILE A 47 3.49 -8.88 2.29
C ILE A 47 4.28 -10.16 2.58
N ASN A 48 4.90 -10.76 1.58
CA ASN A 48 5.82 -11.88 1.80
C ASN A 48 7.16 -11.39 2.36
N GLY A 49 7.84 -10.47 1.66
CA GLY A 49 9.01 -9.74 2.13
C GLY A 49 10.31 -10.53 2.25
N HIS A 50 10.39 -11.75 1.69
CA HIS A 50 11.54 -12.65 1.79
C HIS A 50 12.17 -13.00 0.42
N GLY A 51 11.57 -12.55 -0.69
CA GLY A 51 12.12 -12.74 -2.04
C GLY A 51 12.06 -14.17 -2.56
N ASP A 52 11.25 -15.03 -1.97
CA ASP A 52 11.17 -16.47 -2.22
C ASP A 52 9.83 -16.92 -2.83
N VAL A 53 8.90 -15.97 -3.12
CA VAL A 53 7.57 -16.23 -3.70
C VAL A 53 7.20 -15.17 -4.72
N LEU A 54 6.57 -15.61 -5.81
CA LEU A 54 5.82 -14.75 -6.74
C LEU A 54 4.32 -14.98 -6.50
N ALA A 55 3.62 -13.97 -5.99
CA ALA A 55 2.21 -14.07 -5.67
C ALA A 55 1.47 -12.74 -5.80
N GLY A 56 0.18 -12.82 -6.11
CA GLY A 56 -0.77 -11.71 -6.14
C GLY A 56 -1.94 -11.93 -5.19
N LEU A 57 -2.59 -10.85 -4.80
CA LEU A 57 -3.81 -10.88 -4.00
C LEU A 57 -4.78 -9.83 -4.53
N ILE A 58 -6.05 -10.22 -4.62
CA ILE A 58 -7.18 -9.34 -4.91
C ILE A 58 -8.11 -9.38 -3.69
N ALA A 59 -8.59 -8.23 -3.27
CA ALA A 59 -9.57 -8.11 -2.18
C ALA A 59 -10.68 -7.11 -2.55
N SER A 60 -11.91 -7.44 -2.20
CA SER A 60 -13.08 -6.57 -2.34
C SER A 60 -14.13 -6.90 -1.28
N ASN A 61 -14.93 -5.90 -0.91
CA ASN A 61 -16.15 -6.11 -0.11
C ASN A 61 -17.34 -6.57 -0.99
N ASN A 62 -17.23 -6.48 -2.30
CA ASN A 62 -18.28 -6.90 -3.24
C ASN A 62 -18.13 -8.39 -3.57
N LYS A 63 -19.10 -9.19 -3.11
CA LYS A 63 -19.11 -10.64 -3.32
C LYS A 63 -19.15 -11.04 -4.79
N ALA A 64 -19.87 -10.27 -5.64
CA ALA A 64 -19.95 -10.56 -7.07
C ALA A 64 -18.59 -10.40 -7.76
N TYR A 65 -17.81 -9.35 -7.40
CA TYR A 65 -16.46 -9.17 -7.91
C TYR A 65 -15.53 -10.29 -7.46
N MET A 66 -15.62 -10.70 -6.18
CA MET A 66 -14.79 -11.79 -5.66
C MET A 66 -15.13 -13.13 -6.31
N HIS A 67 -16.41 -13.41 -6.56
CA HIS A 67 -16.86 -14.61 -7.27
C HIS A 67 -16.32 -14.64 -8.71
N ALA A 68 -16.45 -13.53 -9.44
CA ALA A 68 -15.90 -13.44 -10.80
C ALA A 68 -14.37 -13.60 -10.83
N ALA A 69 -13.65 -12.98 -9.89
CA ALA A 69 -12.21 -13.13 -9.78
C ALA A 69 -11.82 -14.59 -9.47
N GLN A 70 -12.53 -15.27 -8.57
CA GLN A 70 -12.27 -16.68 -8.23
C GLN A 70 -12.47 -17.59 -9.44
N HIS A 71 -13.55 -17.43 -10.22
CA HIS A 71 -13.76 -18.18 -11.45
C HIS A 71 -12.63 -17.95 -12.45
N THR A 72 -12.23 -16.69 -12.66
CA THR A 72 -11.11 -16.36 -13.53
C THR A 72 -9.81 -17.06 -13.12
N VAL A 73 -9.49 -17.05 -11.81
CA VAL A 73 -8.29 -17.74 -11.28
C VAL A 73 -8.34 -19.24 -11.53
N ILE A 74 -9.51 -19.87 -11.38
CA ILE A 74 -9.70 -21.30 -11.64
C ILE A 74 -9.55 -21.59 -13.14
N ASP A 75 -10.24 -20.84 -13.99
CA ASP A 75 -10.29 -21.06 -15.43
C ASP A 75 -8.93 -20.87 -16.08
N PHE A 76 -8.14 -19.91 -15.65
CA PHE A 76 -6.78 -19.67 -16.13
C PHE A 76 -5.69 -20.47 -15.41
N GLY A 77 -6.04 -21.25 -14.37
CA GLY A 77 -5.08 -22.05 -13.62
C GLY A 77 -4.03 -21.25 -12.86
N THR A 78 -4.31 -19.98 -12.51
CA THR A 78 -3.38 -19.08 -11.81
C THR A 78 -3.46 -19.20 -10.28
N THR A 79 -3.98 -20.31 -9.79
CA THR A 79 -4.09 -20.61 -8.36
C THR A 79 -2.71 -20.74 -7.74
N LEU A 80 -2.50 -20.06 -6.61
CA LEU A 80 -1.26 -20.13 -5.85
C LEU A 80 -1.04 -21.54 -5.28
N SER A 81 0.20 -22.06 -5.35
CA SER A 81 0.53 -23.35 -4.78
C SER A 81 0.37 -23.34 -3.25
N PRO A 82 0.05 -24.48 -2.60
CA PRO A 82 -0.03 -24.55 -1.13
C PRO A 82 1.29 -24.16 -0.46
N TRP A 83 2.43 -24.46 -1.06
CA TRP A 83 3.75 -24.10 -0.54
C TRP A 83 3.96 -22.59 -0.57
N ASP A 84 3.68 -21.94 -1.69
CA ASP A 84 3.81 -20.48 -1.82
C ASP A 84 2.82 -19.76 -0.90
N ALA A 85 1.60 -20.29 -0.75
CA ALA A 85 0.61 -19.76 0.18
C ALA A 85 1.12 -19.82 1.62
N TRP A 86 1.75 -20.93 2.02
CA TRP A 86 2.34 -21.08 3.34
C TRP A 86 3.50 -20.10 3.57
N LEU A 87 4.40 -19.92 2.60
CA LEU A 87 5.48 -18.93 2.67
C LEU A 87 4.94 -17.50 2.81
N CYS A 88 3.92 -17.14 2.04
CA CYS A 88 3.24 -15.84 2.17
C CYS A 88 2.62 -15.65 3.57
N MET A 89 1.94 -16.65 4.11
CA MET A 89 1.37 -16.61 5.46
C MET A 89 2.47 -16.46 6.53
N ARG A 90 3.60 -17.14 6.36
CA ARG A 90 4.77 -17.02 7.23
C ARG A 90 5.36 -15.61 7.18
N GLY A 91 5.55 -15.06 5.98
CA GLY A 91 6.05 -13.70 5.76
C GLY A 91 5.13 -12.63 6.35
N LEU A 92 3.83 -12.83 6.27
CA LEU A 92 2.82 -11.92 6.80
C LEU A 92 2.94 -11.71 8.33
N ARG A 93 3.40 -12.71 9.07
CA ARG A 93 3.55 -12.63 10.54
C ARG A 93 4.54 -11.56 10.99
N THR A 94 5.54 -11.25 10.16
CA THR A 94 6.56 -10.23 10.46
C THR A 94 6.30 -8.90 9.75
N LEU A 95 5.21 -8.78 9.00
CA LEU A 95 4.93 -7.59 8.18
C LEU A 95 4.97 -6.30 9.01
N GLY A 96 4.40 -6.30 10.21
CA GLY A 96 4.38 -5.13 11.09
C GLY A 96 5.78 -4.62 11.40
N ALA A 97 6.61 -5.48 11.99
CA ALA A 97 7.98 -5.14 12.37
C ALA A 97 8.85 -4.74 11.15
N ARG A 98 8.64 -5.42 10.01
CA ARG A 98 9.36 -5.07 8.77
C ARG A 98 8.95 -3.71 8.22
N MET A 99 7.65 -3.41 8.18
CA MET A 99 7.18 -2.12 7.68
C MET A 99 7.60 -0.96 8.57
N ASP A 100 7.62 -1.13 9.89
CA ASP A 100 8.12 -0.12 10.83
C ASP A 100 9.61 0.16 10.55
N ARG A 101 10.43 -0.89 10.42
CA ARG A 101 11.86 -0.73 10.13
C ARG A 101 12.13 -0.16 8.74
N ILE A 102 11.43 -0.65 7.73
CA ILE A 102 11.53 -0.16 6.34
C ILE A 102 11.18 1.32 6.27
N GLY A 103 10.06 1.71 6.87
CA GLY A 103 9.61 3.09 6.88
C GLY A 103 10.60 4.02 7.58
N GLN A 104 11.13 3.60 8.75
CA GLN A 104 12.13 4.39 9.48
C GLN A 104 13.43 4.54 8.69
N ASN A 105 13.91 3.48 8.05
CA ASN A 105 15.10 3.54 7.21
C ASN A 105 14.89 4.49 6.01
N ALA A 106 13.75 4.37 5.32
CA ALA A 106 13.43 5.23 4.19
C ALA A 106 13.32 6.71 4.60
N TYR A 107 12.68 7.00 5.73
CA TYR A 107 12.61 8.35 6.26
C TYR A 107 14.00 8.94 6.55
N ASN A 108 14.88 8.18 7.20
CA ASN A 108 16.24 8.63 7.49
C ASN A 108 17.05 8.88 6.21
N VAL A 109 16.95 7.98 5.22
CA VAL A 109 17.58 8.17 3.90
C VAL A 109 17.02 9.38 3.18
N ALA A 110 15.70 9.57 3.18
CA ALA A 110 15.05 10.72 2.55
C ALA A 110 15.51 12.04 3.20
N LYS A 111 15.62 12.11 4.52
CA LYS A 111 16.18 13.28 5.24
C LYS A 111 17.64 13.53 4.84
N PHE A 112 18.46 12.50 4.83
CA PHE A 112 19.87 12.61 4.44
C PHE A 112 20.02 13.12 3.00
N LEU A 113 19.26 12.56 2.06
CA LEU A 113 19.29 12.99 0.67
C LEU A 113 18.78 14.41 0.48
N SER A 114 17.75 14.82 1.23
CA SER A 114 17.23 16.18 1.16
C SER A 114 18.21 17.26 1.61
N ALA A 115 19.15 16.89 2.48
CA ALA A 115 20.21 17.80 2.94
C ALA A 115 21.45 17.79 2.03
N ASN A 116 21.53 16.90 1.03
CA ASN A 116 22.71 16.75 0.17
C ASN A 116 22.65 17.73 -1.02
N VAL A 117 23.65 18.60 -1.14
CA VAL A 117 23.75 19.61 -2.21
C VAL A 117 23.79 19.05 -3.63
N ARG A 118 24.15 17.76 -3.80
CA ARG A 118 24.17 17.08 -5.09
C ARG A 118 22.81 16.49 -5.50
N VAL A 119 21.81 16.51 -4.61
CA VAL A 119 20.47 16.02 -4.86
C VAL A 119 19.54 17.20 -5.09
N SER A 120 19.01 17.32 -6.28
CA SER A 120 18.13 18.43 -6.65
C SER A 120 16.76 18.34 -5.98
N ARG A 121 16.25 17.13 -5.76
CA ARG A 121 14.93 16.91 -5.17
C ARG A 121 14.76 15.50 -4.63
N VAL A 122 14.00 15.37 -3.53
CA VAL A 122 13.59 14.08 -2.94
C VAL A 122 12.08 14.03 -2.90
N TYR A 123 11.50 12.95 -3.41
CA TYR A 123 10.08 12.66 -3.34
C TYR A 123 9.83 11.55 -2.33
N TYR A 124 9.50 11.92 -1.11
CA TYR A 124 9.12 10.98 -0.07
C TYR A 124 7.86 11.50 0.65
N PRO A 125 6.75 10.73 0.61
CA PRO A 125 5.46 11.21 1.13
C PRO A 125 5.45 11.57 2.61
N GLY A 126 6.38 11.04 3.39
CA GLY A 126 6.55 11.35 4.81
C GLY A 126 7.34 12.63 5.10
N LEU A 127 7.85 13.35 4.11
CA LEU A 127 8.53 14.64 4.30
C LEU A 127 7.55 15.81 4.14
N PRO A 128 7.62 16.85 4.99
CA PRO A 128 6.78 18.05 4.87
C PRO A 128 6.93 18.76 3.51
N SER A 129 8.06 18.62 2.84
CA SER A 129 8.32 19.17 1.51
C SER A 129 7.57 18.45 0.39
N HIS A 130 6.99 17.28 0.65
CA HIS A 130 6.24 16.54 -0.36
C HIS A 130 4.88 17.20 -0.65
N PRO A 131 4.50 17.40 -1.93
CA PRO A 131 3.26 18.11 -2.29
C PRO A 131 1.98 17.52 -1.68
N GLN A 132 1.99 16.22 -1.43
CA GLN A 132 0.84 15.48 -0.90
C GLN A 132 0.99 15.09 0.58
N PHE A 133 1.94 15.68 1.31
CA PHE A 133 2.17 15.37 2.73
C PHE A 133 0.88 15.39 3.56
N THR A 134 0.09 16.45 3.43
CA THR A 134 -1.19 16.61 4.15
C THR A 134 -2.22 15.54 3.76
N VAL A 135 -2.22 15.12 2.50
CA VAL A 135 -3.13 14.06 2.01
C VAL A 135 -2.71 12.71 2.59
N VAL A 136 -1.42 12.39 2.50
CA VAL A 136 -0.87 11.12 3.00
C VAL A 136 -1.08 10.98 4.50
N LYS A 137 -0.86 12.04 5.27
CA LYS A 137 -1.15 12.08 6.71
C LYS A 137 -2.59 11.66 7.03
N LYS A 138 -3.58 12.12 6.24
CA LYS A 138 -4.99 11.75 6.41
C LYS A 138 -5.30 10.31 6.00
N LEU A 139 -4.44 9.66 5.22
CA LEU A 139 -4.65 8.29 4.76
C LEU A 139 -4.09 7.24 5.72
N LEU A 140 -3.30 7.62 6.72
CA LEU A 140 -2.70 6.69 7.67
C LEU A 140 -3.77 5.90 8.43
N ALA A 141 -3.71 4.57 8.33
CA ALA A 141 -4.74 3.67 8.84
C ALA A 141 -4.58 3.34 10.34
N ARG A 142 -3.40 3.54 10.91
CA ARG A 142 -3.04 2.95 12.21
C ARG A 142 -2.77 3.93 13.34
N ARG A 143 -2.43 5.18 13.05
CA ARG A 143 -1.99 6.10 14.11
C ARG A 143 -2.31 7.56 13.81
N VAL A 144 -2.47 8.31 14.88
CA VAL A 144 -2.38 9.76 14.85
C VAL A 144 -0.89 10.11 14.97
N LEU A 145 -0.42 11.05 14.17
CA LEU A 145 0.96 11.54 14.25
C LEU A 145 1.15 12.40 15.51
N SER A 146 2.36 12.38 16.08
CA SER A 146 2.76 13.33 17.10
C SER A 146 3.01 14.72 16.47
N GLU A 147 3.04 15.76 17.31
CA GLU A 147 3.34 17.14 16.86
C GLU A 147 4.69 17.24 16.14
N ASP A 148 5.70 16.51 16.62
CA ASP A 148 7.02 16.47 15.99
C ASP A 148 6.97 15.79 14.63
N GLU A 149 6.24 14.68 14.49
CA GLU A 149 6.06 14.00 13.20
C GLU A 149 5.28 14.87 12.21
N GLU A 150 4.33 15.67 12.69
CA GLU A 150 3.61 16.63 11.85
C GLU A 150 4.51 17.75 11.33
N ARG A 151 5.47 18.18 12.13
CA ARG A 151 6.40 19.26 11.80
C ARG A 151 7.59 18.78 11.00
N GLU A 152 8.22 17.68 11.40
CA GLU A 152 9.49 17.20 10.83
C GLU A 152 9.33 16.13 9.77
N GLY A 153 8.18 15.48 9.73
CA GLY A 153 7.87 14.34 8.86
C GLY A 153 7.82 13.02 9.61
N PHE A 154 7.41 11.99 8.91
CA PHE A 154 7.17 10.67 9.49
C PHE A 154 7.57 9.52 8.57
N ALA A 155 7.82 8.37 9.16
CA ALA A 155 8.04 7.12 8.45
C ALA A 155 6.75 6.67 7.72
N PHE A 156 6.80 6.51 6.40
CA PHE A 156 5.63 6.11 5.62
C PHE A 156 5.84 4.73 4.98
N SER A 157 6.46 4.64 3.86
CA SER A 157 6.76 3.39 3.13
C SER A 157 8.25 3.32 2.85
N GLY A 158 8.70 2.30 2.14
CA GLY A 158 10.10 2.14 1.74
C GLY A 158 10.46 2.80 0.41
N MET A 159 9.53 3.52 -0.21
CA MET A 159 9.73 4.15 -1.54
C MET A 159 10.13 5.61 -1.39
N ILE A 160 11.24 5.96 -1.99
CA ILE A 160 11.81 7.31 -2.03
C ILE A 160 11.89 7.78 -3.48
#